data_034c2f46daf59601f3720b6755de4b7d
#
_entry.id   034c2f46daf59601f3720b6755de4b7d
#
_cell.length_a   1.000
_cell.length_b   1.000
_cell.length_c   1.000
_cell.angle_alpha   90.00
_cell.angle_beta   90.00
_cell.angle_gamma   90.00
#
_symmetry.space_group_name_H-M   'P 1'
#
loop_
_entity.id
_entity.type
_entity.pdbx_description
1 polymer ?
#
loop_
_entity_poly.entity_id
_entity_poly.type
_entity_poly.pdbx_seq_one_letter_code
_entity_poly.pdbx_strand_id
1 'polypeptide(L)'
;GYEIGGFDACIEGRVPKGSGLSSSASFEVLVGTIINELFNDGKMGGVENAIIGQWAENNYFGKPCGLMDQTACSVGGLITIDFKDPANPIVKEVDFDFVSTGFSLVITDVGGGHDDAASQAEYASLPTEMKSVAAELGATVLREVTLEQIVEKIPVIREKTGDRAILRAYHFQGDNARVV
;
A
#
# COMPACT_ATOMS: atom_id res chain seq x y z
N GLY A 1 23.89 6.13 5.66
CA GLY A 1 22.84 6.94 6.27
C GLY A 1 22.75 8.28 5.57
N TYR A 2 21.66 8.98 5.78
CA TYR A 2 21.40 10.30 5.22
C TYR A 2 21.67 11.39 6.25
N GLU A 3 22.12 12.55 5.77
CA GLU A 3 22.24 13.75 6.61
C GLU A 3 20.84 14.34 6.86
N ILE A 4 20.64 14.85 8.06
CA ILE A 4 19.41 15.54 8.46
C ILE A 4 19.75 16.87 9.14
N GLY A 5 18.92 17.87 8.91
CA GLY A 5 19.09 19.20 9.49
C GLY A 5 17.74 19.86 9.78
N GLY A 6 17.80 20.99 10.47
CA GLY A 6 16.59 21.80 10.73
C GLY A 6 16.19 22.59 9.49
N PHE A 7 14.88 22.72 9.28
CA PHE A 7 14.29 23.58 8.24
C PHE A 7 12.91 24.07 8.67
N ASP A 8 12.47 25.17 8.10
CA ASP A 8 11.12 25.68 8.24
C ASP A 8 10.38 25.44 6.91
N ALA A 9 9.14 24.95 6.98
CA ALA A 9 8.33 24.69 5.80
C ALA A 9 6.90 25.17 5.99
N CYS A 10 6.33 25.75 4.93
CA CYS A 10 4.91 26.01 4.81
C CYS A 10 4.34 24.98 3.83
N ILE A 11 3.43 24.12 4.29
CA ILE A 11 2.89 23.02 3.50
C ILE A 11 1.41 23.27 3.22
N GLU A 12 1.04 23.20 1.94
CA GLU A 12 -0.35 23.20 1.49
C GLU A 12 -0.68 21.82 0.92
N GLY A 13 -1.64 21.11 1.53
CA GLY A 13 -2.10 19.80 1.08
C GLY A 13 -3.36 19.88 0.23
N ARG A 14 -3.33 19.27 -0.98
CA ARG A 14 -4.51 19.11 -1.84
C ARG A 14 -5.12 17.71 -1.75
N VAL A 15 -4.46 16.79 -1.07
CA VAL A 15 -5.00 15.45 -0.77
C VAL A 15 -5.85 15.57 0.49
N PRO A 16 -7.18 15.41 0.41
CA PRO A 16 -8.05 15.59 1.57
C PRO A 16 -7.72 14.58 2.67
N LYS A 17 -7.63 15.06 3.91
CA LYS A 17 -7.35 14.20 5.06
C LYS A 17 -8.52 13.24 5.31
N GLY A 18 -8.24 11.96 5.54
CA GLY A 18 -9.25 10.93 5.79
C GLY A 18 -10.05 10.49 4.58
N SER A 19 -9.68 10.93 3.38
CA SER A 19 -10.40 10.62 2.13
C SER A 19 -10.09 9.24 1.53
N GLY A 20 -9.17 8.48 2.12
CA GLY A 20 -8.67 7.24 1.51
C GLY A 20 -7.70 7.46 0.33
N LEU A 21 -7.26 8.72 0.11
CA LEU A 21 -6.31 9.07 -0.94
C LEU A 21 -4.87 9.20 -0.43
N SER A 22 -4.58 8.56 0.70
CA SER A 22 -3.23 8.43 1.25
C SER A 22 -2.54 9.75 1.62
N SER A 23 -3.28 10.63 2.31
CA SER A 23 -2.73 11.92 2.76
C SER A 23 -1.54 11.77 3.71
N SER A 24 -1.47 10.71 4.53
CA SER A 24 -0.32 10.41 5.40
C SER A 24 0.91 10.08 4.58
N ALA A 25 0.82 9.13 3.66
CA ALA A 25 1.92 8.73 2.79
C ALA A 25 2.43 9.92 1.94
N SER A 26 1.51 10.74 1.41
CA SER A 26 1.86 11.95 0.67
C SER A 26 2.68 12.93 1.52
N PHE A 27 2.31 13.11 2.80
CA PHE A 27 3.05 13.99 3.71
C PHE A 27 4.42 13.41 4.09
N GLU A 28 4.48 12.13 4.42
CA GLU A 28 5.73 11.43 4.79
C GLU A 28 6.77 11.52 3.66
N VAL A 29 6.34 11.21 2.45
CA VAL A 29 7.19 11.26 1.26
C VAL A 29 7.63 12.69 0.93
N LEU A 30 6.75 13.69 1.11
CA LEU A 30 7.10 15.09 0.96
C LEU A 30 8.21 15.50 1.90
N VAL A 31 8.09 15.15 3.19
CA VAL A 31 9.14 15.45 4.20
C VAL A 31 10.45 14.75 3.83
N GLY A 32 10.40 13.48 3.44
CA GLY A 32 11.58 12.75 2.98
C GLY A 32 12.23 13.40 1.75
N THR A 33 11.43 13.86 0.80
CA THR A 33 11.93 14.58 -0.39
C THR A 33 12.59 15.91 -0.01
N ILE A 34 11.99 16.69 0.91
CA ILE A 34 12.59 17.95 1.38
C ILE A 34 13.97 17.68 2.02
N ILE A 35 14.06 16.68 2.90
CA ILE A 35 15.32 16.30 3.56
C ILE A 35 16.35 15.84 2.52
N ASN A 36 15.91 15.06 1.53
CA ASN A 36 16.78 14.58 0.45
C ASN A 36 17.37 15.74 -0.36
N GLU A 37 16.53 16.68 -0.76
CA GLU A 37 16.99 17.82 -1.56
C GLU A 37 17.86 18.80 -0.75
N LEU A 38 17.49 19.11 0.49
CA LEU A 38 18.21 20.10 1.29
C LEU A 38 19.55 19.61 1.83
N PHE A 39 19.66 18.31 2.16
CA PHE A 39 20.82 17.80 2.91
C PHE A 39 21.54 16.65 2.22
N ASN A 40 20.99 16.08 1.13
CA ASN A 40 21.53 14.87 0.51
C ASN A 40 21.67 14.97 -1.02
N ASP A 41 21.59 16.16 -1.60
CA ASP A 41 21.74 16.40 -3.03
C ASP A 41 20.82 15.54 -3.92
N GLY A 42 19.61 15.20 -3.44
CA GLY A 42 18.65 14.40 -4.18
C GLY A 42 19.07 12.92 -4.39
N LYS A 43 20.03 12.39 -3.62
CA LYS A 43 20.59 11.04 -3.84
C LYS A 43 19.69 9.90 -3.45
N MET A 44 18.69 10.14 -2.58
CA MET A 44 17.73 9.11 -2.16
C MET A 44 16.73 8.85 -3.28
N GLY A 45 16.63 7.59 -3.70
CA GLY A 45 15.64 7.18 -4.71
C GLY A 45 14.22 7.16 -4.18
N GLY A 46 13.22 7.26 -5.10
CA GLY A 46 11.81 7.30 -4.72
C GLY A 46 11.35 6.07 -3.93
N VAL A 47 11.78 4.87 -4.29
CA VAL A 47 11.44 3.64 -3.55
C VAL A 47 12.03 3.65 -2.15
N GLU A 48 13.26 4.13 -1.99
CA GLU A 48 13.91 4.23 -0.69
C GLU A 48 13.22 5.25 0.22
N ASN A 49 12.82 6.40 -0.33
CA ASN A 49 12.00 7.39 0.37
C ASN A 49 10.67 6.78 0.84
N ALA A 50 10.02 5.99 -0.01
CA ALA A 50 8.79 5.28 0.34
C ALA A 50 8.99 4.30 1.50
N ILE A 51 10.08 3.53 1.50
CA ILE A 51 10.42 2.58 2.57
C ILE A 51 10.65 3.31 3.89
N ILE A 52 11.33 4.45 3.86
CA ILE A 52 11.56 5.28 5.05
C ILE A 52 10.23 5.82 5.60
N GLY A 53 9.34 6.33 4.73
CA GLY A 53 8.01 6.81 5.12
C GLY A 53 7.18 5.70 5.76
N GLN A 54 7.08 4.54 5.12
CA GLN A 54 6.39 3.37 5.68
C GLN A 54 6.97 2.96 7.05
N TRP A 55 8.28 2.95 7.18
CA TRP A 55 8.91 2.62 8.45
C TRP A 55 8.50 3.61 9.55
N ALA A 56 8.46 4.89 9.24
CA ALA A 56 8.04 5.92 10.18
C ALA A 56 6.57 5.73 10.59
N GLU A 57 5.66 5.46 9.65
CA GLU A 57 4.25 5.23 9.95
C GLU A 57 4.05 3.98 10.81
N ASN A 58 4.71 2.87 10.47
CA ASN A 58 4.56 1.60 11.17
C ASN A 58 5.23 1.58 12.55
N ASN A 59 6.44 2.15 12.67
CA ASN A 59 7.27 1.97 13.86
C ASN A 59 7.25 3.19 14.80
N TYR A 60 7.17 4.40 14.25
CA TYR A 60 7.14 5.62 15.07
C TYR A 60 5.71 5.99 15.47
N PHE A 61 4.78 5.99 14.53
CA PHE A 61 3.37 6.28 14.80
C PHE A 61 2.57 5.05 15.22
N GLY A 62 3.08 3.84 14.99
CA GLY A 62 2.41 2.60 15.35
C GLY A 62 1.17 2.29 14.52
N LYS A 63 1.02 2.89 13.34
CA LYS A 63 -0.09 2.67 12.42
C LYS A 63 0.33 1.66 11.33
N PRO A 64 -0.22 0.44 11.33
CA PRO A 64 0.13 -0.56 10.33
C PRO A 64 -0.30 -0.13 8.93
N CYS A 65 0.63 -0.07 7.99
CA CYS A 65 0.35 0.21 6.59
C CYS A 65 1.22 -0.65 5.66
N GLY A 66 0.74 -0.85 4.41
CA GLY A 66 1.54 -1.41 3.33
C GLY A 66 2.50 -0.37 2.74
N LEU A 67 3.30 -0.78 1.74
CA LEU A 67 4.27 0.10 1.08
C LEU A 67 3.71 0.76 -0.20
N MET A 68 2.50 0.39 -0.63
CA MET A 68 1.94 0.82 -1.90
C MET A 68 1.78 2.35 -1.99
N ASP A 69 1.16 2.93 -0.98
CA ASP A 69 0.79 4.35 -0.98
C ASP A 69 2.03 5.26 -0.98
N GLN A 70 3.01 4.95 -0.14
CA GLN A 70 4.27 5.67 -0.11
C GLN A 70 5.03 5.53 -1.42
N THR A 71 5.02 4.33 -2.03
CA THR A 71 5.67 4.13 -3.34
C THR A 71 4.99 4.93 -4.43
N ALA A 72 3.66 4.90 -4.49
CA ALA A 72 2.91 5.66 -5.47
C ALA A 72 3.11 7.19 -5.32
N CYS A 73 3.10 7.70 -4.08
CA CYS A 73 3.36 9.11 -3.81
C CYS A 73 4.80 9.53 -4.13
N SER A 74 5.77 8.66 -3.89
CA SER A 74 7.19 8.97 -4.05
C SER A 74 7.67 8.89 -5.49
N VAL A 75 7.21 7.88 -6.23
CA VAL A 75 7.59 7.68 -7.64
C VAL A 75 6.76 8.58 -8.55
N GLY A 76 5.48 8.72 -8.26
CA GLY A 76 4.56 9.53 -9.06
C GLY A 76 4.13 8.84 -10.36
N GLY A 77 3.32 9.53 -11.15
CA GLY A 77 2.78 9.00 -12.40
C GLY A 77 1.87 7.79 -12.24
N LEU A 78 1.76 6.99 -13.28
CA LEU A 78 1.08 5.70 -13.26
C LEU A 78 2.15 4.60 -13.16
N ILE A 79 2.04 3.74 -12.16
CA ILE A 79 3.06 2.72 -11.90
C ILE A 79 2.43 1.36 -11.64
N THR A 80 3.19 0.31 -11.94
CA THR A 80 2.93 -1.04 -11.40
C THR A 80 3.96 -1.35 -10.33
N ILE A 81 3.53 -2.05 -9.29
CA ILE A 81 4.40 -2.44 -8.18
C ILE A 81 4.25 -3.94 -7.95
N ASP A 82 5.36 -4.67 -8.01
CA ASP A 82 5.41 -6.08 -7.62
C ASP A 82 6.11 -6.22 -6.26
N PHE A 83 5.34 -6.60 -5.25
CA PHE A 83 5.80 -6.85 -3.88
C PHE A 83 6.20 -8.31 -3.62
N LYS A 84 6.67 -9.05 -4.63
CA LYS A 84 7.19 -10.42 -4.41
C LYS A 84 8.28 -10.45 -3.35
N ASP A 85 9.17 -9.49 -3.38
CA ASP A 85 10.11 -9.16 -2.31
C ASP A 85 9.76 -7.78 -1.75
N PRO A 86 9.11 -7.67 -0.59
CA PRO A 86 8.72 -6.37 -0.02
C PRO A 86 9.91 -5.48 0.35
N ALA A 87 11.10 -6.05 0.55
CA ALA A 87 12.31 -5.28 0.84
C ALA A 87 12.91 -4.66 -0.44
N ASN A 88 12.62 -5.26 -1.60
CA ASN A 88 13.10 -4.82 -2.90
C ASN A 88 11.96 -4.88 -3.94
N PRO A 89 10.94 -4.03 -3.82
CA PRO A 89 9.79 -4.03 -4.71
C PRO A 89 10.22 -3.68 -6.14
N ILE A 90 9.62 -4.35 -7.12
CA ILE A 90 9.84 -4.01 -8.53
C ILE A 90 8.80 -2.97 -8.92
N VAL A 91 9.25 -1.74 -9.18
CA VAL A 91 8.40 -0.63 -9.61
C VAL A 91 8.68 -0.33 -11.07
N LYS A 92 7.61 -0.22 -11.87
CA LYS A 92 7.70 0.14 -13.29
C LYS A 92 6.72 1.26 -13.60
N GLU A 93 7.18 2.29 -14.27
CA GLU A 93 6.32 3.33 -14.83
C GLU A 93 5.51 2.77 -16.00
N VAL A 94 4.26 3.21 -16.08
CA VAL A 94 3.34 2.89 -17.17
C VAL A 94 3.14 4.15 -17.99
N ASP A 95 3.61 4.14 -19.22
CA ASP A 95 3.40 5.25 -20.15
C ASP A 95 1.94 5.20 -20.66
N PHE A 96 1.06 5.91 -19.93
CA PHE A 96 -0.36 5.99 -20.25
C PHE A 96 -0.89 7.38 -19.98
N ASP A 97 -1.42 8.01 -21.02
CA ASP A 97 -2.04 9.32 -20.92
C ASP A 97 -3.57 9.21 -20.87
N PHE A 98 -4.14 9.38 -19.68
CA PHE A 98 -5.59 9.40 -19.48
C PHE A 98 -6.30 10.47 -20.32
N VAL A 99 -5.67 11.63 -20.51
CA VAL A 99 -6.28 12.74 -21.26
C VAL A 99 -6.51 12.38 -22.71
N SER A 100 -5.55 11.65 -23.31
CA SER A 100 -5.65 11.22 -24.72
C SER A 100 -6.73 10.17 -24.97
N THR A 101 -7.17 9.45 -23.91
CA THR A 101 -8.20 8.40 -24.05
C THR A 101 -9.63 8.95 -24.07
N GLY A 102 -9.84 10.21 -23.73
CA GLY A 102 -11.16 10.80 -23.56
C GLY A 102 -11.90 10.37 -22.28
N PHE A 103 -11.26 9.60 -21.41
CA PHE A 103 -11.80 9.25 -20.08
C PHE A 103 -11.34 10.22 -19.00
N SER A 104 -12.12 10.31 -17.94
CA SER A 104 -11.79 11.09 -16.75
C SER A 104 -11.90 10.20 -15.53
N LEU A 105 -10.93 10.32 -14.62
CA LEU A 105 -11.01 9.72 -13.30
C LEU A 105 -11.87 10.61 -12.40
N VAL A 106 -12.99 10.08 -11.91
CA VAL A 106 -13.89 10.78 -11.01
C VAL A 106 -13.76 10.19 -9.62
N ILE A 107 -13.44 11.03 -8.63
CA ILE A 107 -13.39 10.65 -7.23
C ILE A 107 -14.57 11.29 -6.53
N THR A 108 -15.43 10.45 -5.92
CA THR A 108 -16.61 10.90 -5.19
C THR A 108 -16.38 10.72 -3.70
N ASP A 109 -16.41 11.80 -2.94
CA ASP A 109 -16.42 11.74 -1.48
C ASP A 109 -17.80 11.29 -1.00
N VAL A 110 -17.85 10.15 -0.33
CA VAL A 110 -19.09 9.57 0.23
C VAL A 110 -19.24 9.86 1.72
N GLY A 111 -18.39 10.70 2.28
CA GLY A 111 -18.43 11.07 3.70
C GLY A 111 -18.09 9.90 4.61
N GLY A 112 -16.85 9.56 4.75
CA GLY A 112 -16.37 8.52 5.67
C GLY A 112 -14.89 8.72 5.95
N GLY A 113 -14.46 8.45 7.18
CA GLY A 113 -13.04 8.48 7.55
C GLY A 113 -12.57 7.08 7.93
N HIS A 114 -11.30 6.79 7.69
CA HIS A 114 -10.65 5.53 8.10
C HIS A 114 -9.75 5.73 9.33
N ASP A 115 -9.88 6.89 9.99
CA ASP A 115 -8.98 7.26 11.09
C ASP A 115 -9.49 6.80 12.47
N ASP A 116 -10.70 6.20 12.54
CA ASP A 116 -11.21 5.63 13.79
C ASP A 116 -10.55 4.28 14.10
N ALA A 117 -10.49 3.95 15.39
CA ALA A 117 -9.82 2.74 15.88
C ALA A 117 -10.43 1.44 15.32
N ALA A 118 -11.72 1.40 15.02
CA ALA A 118 -12.39 0.23 14.48
C ALA A 118 -11.96 -0.02 13.04
N SER A 119 -11.94 1.02 12.21
CA SER A 119 -11.46 0.94 10.83
C SER A 119 -9.98 0.55 10.77
N GLN A 120 -9.14 1.10 11.65
CA GLN A 120 -7.72 0.72 11.74
C GLN A 120 -7.55 -0.75 12.12
N ALA A 121 -8.33 -1.28 13.07
CA ALA A 121 -8.30 -2.68 13.46
C ALA A 121 -8.72 -3.60 12.31
N GLU A 122 -9.73 -3.22 11.54
CA GLU A 122 -10.16 -3.95 10.34
C GLU A 122 -9.06 -3.99 9.28
N TYR A 123 -8.39 -2.89 8.99
CA TYR A 123 -7.25 -2.85 8.08
C TYR A 123 -6.10 -3.74 8.55
N ALA A 124 -5.75 -3.68 9.83
CA ALA A 124 -4.68 -4.50 10.42
C ALA A 124 -5.01 -6.00 10.37
N SER A 125 -6.29 -6.39 10.40
CA SER A 125 -6.73 -7.80 10.30
C SER A 125 -6.53 -8.41 8.92
N LEU A 126 -6.57 -7.60 7.85
CA LEU A 126 -6.50 -8.08 6.45
C LEU A 126 -5.30 -8.98 6.16
N PRO A 127 -4.05 -8.57 6.42
CA PRO A 127 -2.90 -9.41 6.14
C PRO A 127 -2.89 -10.70 6.98
N THR A 128 -3.35 -10.62 8.22
CA THR A 128 -3.39 -11.77 9.14
C THR A 128 -4.37 -12.83 8.63
N GLU A 129 -5.57 -12.41 8.21
CA GLU A 129 -6.58 -13.32 7.67
C GLU A 129 -6.11 -13.94 6.35
N MET A 130 -5.52 -13.17 5.45
CA MET A 130 -4.97 -13.69 4.19
C MET A 130 -3.83 -14.69 4.43
N LYS A 131 -2.94 -14.42 5.38
CA LYS A 131 -1.86 -15.35 5.76
C LYS A 131 -2.40 -16.62 6.40
N SER A 132 -3.48 -16.55 7.17
CA SER A 132 -4.09 -17.75 7.77
C SER A 132 -4.62 -18.71 6.70
N VAL A 133 -5.22 -18.19 5.62
CA VAL A 133 -5.64 -19.01 4.48
C VAL A 133 -4.44 -19.62 3.74
N ALA A 134 -3.40 -18.83 3.50
CA ALA A 134 -2.18 -19.33 2.86
C ALA A 134 -1.54 -20.47 3.68
N ALA A 135 -1.47 -20.31 5.00
CA ALA A 135 -0.90 -21.32 5.91
C ALA A 135 -1.66 -22.67 5.88
N GLU A 136 -3.00 -22.65 5.77
CA GLU A 136 -3.80 -23.88 5.61
C GLU A 136 -3.53 -24.60 4.28
N LEU A 137 -2.97 -23.91 3.31
CA LEU A 137 -2.55 -24.46 2.02
C LEU A 137 -1.04 -24.77 1.96
N GLY A 138 -0.33 -24.64 3.10
CA GLY A 138 1.11 -24.91 3.20
C GLY A 138 1.99 -23.82 2.59
N ALA A 139 1.45 -22.60 2.41
CA ALA A 139 2.14 -21.45 1.86
C ALA A 139 2.35 -20.34 2.91
N THR A 140 3.25 -19.42 2.63
CA THR A 140 3.52 -18.26 3.49
C THR A 140 2.61 -17.08 3.16
N VAL A 141 2.32 -16.89 1.89
CA VAL A 141 1.49 -15.80 1.36
C VAL A 141 0.57 -16.31 0.24
N LEU A 142 -0.54 -15.62 0.01
CA LEU A 142 -1.53 -16.00 -1.01
C LEU A 142 -0.99 -15.97 -2.45
N ARG A 143 0.08 -15.26 -2.71
CA ARG A 143 0.74 -15.27 -4.03
C ARG A 143 1.30 -16.66 -4.42
N GLU A 144 1.59 -17.51 -3.45
CA GLU A 144 2.15 -18.85 -3.65
C GLU A 144 1.09 -19.91 -3.94
N VAL A 145 -0.18 -19.55 -3.85
CA VAL A 145 -1.32 -20.46 -4.06
C VAL A 145 -2.21 -19.97 -5.19
N THR A 146 -2.92 -20.90 -5.83
CA THR A 146 -3.87 -20.56 -6.89
C THR A 146 -5.30 -20.46 -6.35
N LEU A 147 -6.17 -19.81 -7.13
CA LEU A 147 -7.59 -19.73 -6.80
C LEU A 147 -8.23 -21.12 -6.71
N GLU A 148 -7.85 -22.03 -7.60
CA GLU A 148 -8.36 -23.42 -7.63
C GLU A 148 -8.02 -24.16 -6.35
N GLN A 149 -6.77 -24.01 -5.83
CA GLN A 149 -6.34 -24.60 -4.57
C GLN A 149 -7.16 -24.08 -3.38
N ILE A 150 -7.47 -22.77 -3.37
CA ILE A 150 -8.32 -22.18 -2.34
C ILE A 150 -9.72 -22.79 -2.41
N VAL A 151 -10.33 -22.81 -3.61
CA VAL A 151 -11.70 -23.31 -3.83
C VAL A 151 -11.85 -24.77 -3.43
N GLU A 152 -10.88 -25.61 -3.81
CA GLU A 152 -10.88 -27.04 -3.46
C GLU A 152 -10.86 -27.29 -1.95
N LYS A 153 -10.18 -26.41 -1.19
CA LYS A 153 -9.98 -26.56 0.25
C LYS A 153 -10.95 -25.71 1.10
N ILE A 154 -11.90 -25.01 0.48
CA ILE A 154 -12.88 -24.17 1.21
C ILE A 154 -13.46 -24.86 2.46
N PRO A 155 -13.95 -26.12 2.42
CA PRO A 155 -14.55 -26.72 3.61
C PRO A 155 -13.59 -26.77 4.80
N VAL A 156 -12.33 -27.14 4.57
CA VAL A 156 -11.31 -27.23 5.62
C VAL A 156 -10.86 -25.85 6.09
N ILE A 157 -10.63 -24.93 5.16
CA ILE A 157 -10.21 -23.56 5.47
C ILE A 157 -11.28 -22.85 6.28
N ARG A 158 -12.57 -23.01 5.89
CA ARG A 158 -13.72 -22.40 6.56
C ARG A 158 -13.80 -22.74 8.05
N GLU A 159 -13.59 -24.00 8.41
CA GLU A 159 -13.64 -24.44 9.80
C GLU A 159 -12.56 -23.78 10.67
N LYS A 160 -11.41 -23.45 10.09
CA LYS A 160 -10.25 -22.92 10.81
C LYS A 160 -10.12 -21.40 10.78
N THR A 161 -10.44 -20.78 9.65
CA THR A 161 -10.20 -19.36 9.42
C THR A 161 -11.48 -18.53 9.27
N GLY A 162 -12.60 -19.20 9.00
CA GLY A 162 -13.90 -18.55 8.78
C GLY A 162 -14.10 -18.00 7.37
N ASP A 163 -15.34 -17.62 7.07
CA ASP A 163 -15.75 -17.15 5.74
C ASP A 163 -15.09 -15.83 5.34
N ARG A 164 -14.85 -14.93 6.29
CA ARG A 164 -14.26 -13.62 6.00
C ARG A 164 -12.85 -13.75 5.44
N ALA A 165 -12.02 -14.60 6.02
CA ALA A 165 -10.66 -14.86 5.52
C ALA A 165 -10.67 -15.45 4.10
N ILE A 166 -11.61 -16.37 3.81
CA ILE A 166 -11.79 -16.94 2.48
C ILE A 166 -12.19 -15.86 1.46
N LEU A 167 -13.15 -15.00 1.79
CA LEU A 167 -13.58 -13.92 0.91
C LEU A 167 -12.44 -12.94 0.60
N ARG A 168 -11.58 -12.65 1.59
CA ARG A 168 -10.39 -11.83 1.40
C ARG A 168 -9.36 -12.51 0.50
N ALA A 169 -9.14 -13.81 0.67
CA ALA A 169 -8.25 -14.57 -0.21
C ALA A 169 -8.78 -14.62 -1.65
N TYR A 170 -10.08 -14.77 -1.82
CA TYR A 170 -10.74 -14.73 -3.13
C TYR A 170 -10.59 -13.37 -3.80
N HIS A 171 -10.81 -12.29 -3.04
CA HIS A 171 -10.63 -10.92 -3.50
C HIS A 171 -9.18 -10.70 -3.93
N PHE A 172 -8.20 -11.10 -3.13
CA PHE A 172 -6.77 -10.97 -3.46
C PHE A 172 -6.42 -11.63 -4.79
N GLN A 173 -6.87 -12.88 -5.00
CA GLN A 173 -6.59 -13.61 -6.25
C GLN A 173 -7.21 -12.93 -7.47
N GLY A 174 -8.47 -12.51 -7.33
CA GLY A 174 -9.18 -11.81 -8.40
C GLY A 174 -8.59 -10.43 -8.71
N ASP A 175 -8.13 -9.72 -7.70
CA ASP A 175 -7.51 -8.40 -7.85
C ASP A 175 -6.13 -8.52 -8.51
N ASN A 176 -5.30 -9.42 -8.02
CA ASN A 176 -3.99 -9.69 -8.58
C ASN A 176 -4.07 -10.13 -10.06
N ALA A 177 -5.05 -10.95 -10.42
CA ALA A 177 -5.26 -11.39 -11.81
C ALA A 177 -5.69 -10.27 -12.77
N ARG A 178 -6.21 -9.15 -12.26
CA ARG A 178 -6.57 -7.98 -13.08
C ARG A 178 -5.40 -7.03 -13.36
N VAL A 179 -4.33 -7.15 -12.60
CA VAL A 179 -3.14 -6.29 -12.72
C VAL A 179 -2.09 -6.89 -13.67
N VAL A 180 -2.10 -8.19 -13.87
CA VAL A 180 -1.10 -8.94 -14.67
C VAL A 180 -1.47 -9.01 -16.15
#